data_6e8a8f2e866adf60b1889c5b94b27f3a
#
_entry.id   6e8a8f2e866adf60b1889c5b94b27f3a
#
_cell.length_a   1.000
_cell.length_b   1.000
_cell.length_c   1.000
_cell.angle_alpha   90.00
_cell.angle_beta   90.00
_cell.angle_gamma   90.00
#
_symmetry.space_group_name_H-M   'P 1'
#
loop_
_entity.id
_entity.type
_entity.pdbx_description
1 polymer ?
#
loop_
_entity_poly.entity_id
_entity_poly.type
_entity_poly.pdbx_seq_one_letter_code
_entity_poly.pdbx_strand_id
1 'polypeptide(L)'
;MNRKNLMLVLVAILLSATTSIATIKVYEKRQYNADYFSPTAKDKVPVKFASVSDTKIGSTDLTYAAERTVHSVVHVKVKQEVKNSIQEFGDPFFDFFFGQPRSFQQPEATTGAGSGVIISTDGYIVTNNHVIDNATEIEVTLNDKRTFKAKVIGTDPSTDVALIKIEATDLQPITIGNSDNLKVGEWVLAIGNPFNLTSTVTAGIISAKAREMDIVPSERKIESFIQTDAAINPGNSGGALVNTAGELVGINTAIASQTGSYIGYGFAIPTTIVSKVVRDLKDYGIVQRAVLGVKIANINDKLAKDKNLKTMDGAYVDDVVSNSSAKDAGIKQGDIIVAINDVRIKSVAELQEQVAAYRPGDNINVTVNRSNKEITLRVTLKNSSKNTNIVKAVDMDRLGATLEPLSMQTKQRLNYNGGLLVDEVQRGGLFAKAGIYKGFIILKINNKTVSSVK
;
A
#
# COMPACT_ATOMS: atom_id res chain seq x y z
N MET A 1 35.04 29.40 -72.79
CA MET A 1 35.79 29.33 -71.53
C MET A 1 37.27 29.26 -71.85
N ASN A 2 38.04 30.16 -71.32
CA ASN A 2 39.48 30.30 -71.68
C ASN A 2 40.24 29.08 -71.12
N ARG A 3 41.21 28.49 -71.85
CA ARG A 3 41.97 27.30 -71.44
C ARG A 3 42.54 27.40 -69.99
N LYS A 4 42.89 28.61 -69.55
CA LYS A 4 43.34 28.86 -68.15
C LYS A 4 42.22 28.64 -67.13
N ASN A 5 40.99 29.03 -67.42
CA ASN A 5 39.84 28.86 -66.51
C ASN A 5 39.42 27.39 -66.41
N LEU A 6 39.53 26.62 -67.50
CA LEU A 6 39.27 25.19 -67.53
C LEU A 6 40.28 24.42 -66.66
N MET A 7 41.56 24.82 -66.74
CA MET A 7 42.64 24.23 -65.95
C MET A 7 42.48 24.52 -64.46
N LEU A 8 42.02 25.73 -64.07
CA LEU A 8 41.73 26.10 -62.69
C LEU A 8 40.55 25.30 -62.10
N VAL A 9 39.51 25.06 -62.86
CA VAL A 9 38.36 24.25 -62.45
C VAL A 9 38.76 22.77 -62.25
N LEU A 10 39.61 22.20 -63.15
CA LEU A 10 40.10 20.85 -63.01
C LEU A 10 41.02 20.69 -61.79
N VAL A 11 41.87 21.66 -61.48
CA VAL A 11 42.70 21.65 -60.27
C VAL A 11 41.86 21.77 -59.01
N ALA A 12 40.82 22.60 -59.00
CA ALA A 12 39.90 22.73 -57.87
C ALA A 12 39.15 21.43 -57.57
N ILE A 13 38.67 20.73 -58.64
CA ILE A 13 37.99 19.44 -58.52
C ILE A 13 38.98 18.36 -57.98
N LEU A 14 40.19 18.32 -58.46
CA LEU A 14 41.22 17.37 -57.96
C LEU A 14 41.57 17.63 -56.49
N LEU A 15 41.70 18.90 -56.11
CA LEU A 15 41.97 19.27 -54.73
C LEU A 15 40.83 18.91 -53.79
N SER A 16 39.57 19.10 -54.21
CA SER A 16 38.37 18.76 -53.45
C SER A 16 38.24 17.24 -53.27
N ALA A 17 38.51 16.45 -54.33
CA ALA A 17 38.47 15.00 -54.28
C ALA A 17 39.60 14.42 -53.34
N THR A 18 40.80 14.98 -53.39
CA THR A 18 41.89 14.53 -52.54
C THR A 18 41.66 14.89 -51.07
N THR A 19 41.11 16.09 -50.79
CA THR A 19 40.74 16.44 -49.39
C THR A 19 39.62 15.58 -48.86
N SER A 20 38.60 15.25 -49.65
CA SER A 20 37.52 14.35 -49.25
C SER A 20 38.02 12.95 -48.94
N ILE A 21 38.87 12.38 -49.78
CA ILE A 21 39.47 11.05 -49.53
C ILE A 21 40.38 11.04 -48.26
N ALA A 22 41.15 12.11 -48.07
CA ALA A 22 41.97 12.25 -46.87
C ALA A 22 41.14 12.33 -45.59
N THR A 23 40.01 13.10 -45.64
CA THR A 23 39.09 13.23 -44.50
C THR A 23 38.38 11.92 -44.17
N ILE A 24 37.97 11.16 -45.19
CA ILE A 24 37.37 9.83 -45.00
C ILE A 24 38.38 8.88 -44.37
N LYS A 25 39.60 8.81 -44.87
CA LYS A 25 40.67 7.97 -44.27
C LYS A 25 41.04 8.35 -42.83
N VAL A 26 41.02 9.63 -42.48
CA VAL A 26 41.26 10.10 -41.10
C VAL A 26 40.04 9.72 -40.21
N TYR A 27 38.82 9.82 -40.74
CA TYR A 27 37.62 9.44 -40.03
C TYR A 27 37.55 7.93 -39.79
N GLU A 28 37.84 7.11 -40.79
CA GLU A 28 37.95 5.66 -40.66
C GLU A 28 39.01 5.25 -39.66
N LYS A 29 40.19 5.89 -39.70
CA LYS A 29 41.28 5.64 -38.75
C LYS A 29 40.94 6.05 -37.32
N ARG A 30 40.08 7.09 -37.12
CA ARG A 30 39.54 7.44 -35.79
C ARG A 30 38.47 6.48 -35.30
N GLN A 31 37.63 5.96 -36.19
CA GLN A 31 36.63 4.96 -35.82
C GLN A 31 37.28 3.61 -35.47
N TYR A 32 38.35 3.23 -36.12
CA TYR A 32 39.12 2.01 -35.81
C TYR A 32 39.88 2.06 -34.47
N ASN A 33 40.15 3.27 -33.92
CA ASN A 33 40.77 3.44 -32.62
C ASN A 33 39.75 3.58 -31.47
N ALA A 34 38.46 3.42 -31.73
CA ALA A 34 37.40 3.42 -30.71
C ALA A 34 37.03 2.03 -30.17
N ASP A 35 37.87 1.01 -30.46
CA ASP A 35 37.81 -0.28 -29.78
C ASP A 35 38.44 -0.20 -28.37
N TYR A 36 37.74 0.52 -27.49
CA TYR A 36 38.12 0.57 -26.06
C TYR A 36 37.84 -0.78 -25.34
N PHE A 37 37.45 -1.81 -26.02
CA PHE A 37 37.18 -3.14 -25.47
C PHE A 37 37.85 -4.31 -26.20
N SER A 38 38.89 -4.10 -26.99
CA SER A 38 39.74 -5.20 -27.44
C SER A 38 40.82 -5.49 -26.39
N PRO A 39 40.71 -6.61 -25.65
CA PRO A 39 41.79 -6.99 -24.74
C PRO A 39 43.00 -7.34 -25.58
N THR A 40 44.08 -6.54 -25.45
CA THR A 40 45.41 -6.93 -25.90
C THR A 40 45.78 -8.24 -25.21
N ALA A 41 46.33 -9.18 -25.95
CA ALA A 41 46.56 -10.59 -25.61
C ALA A 41 47.45 -10.86 -24.38
N LYS A 42 47.61 -9.92 -23.43
CA LYS A 42 48.43 -10.09 -22.22
C LYS A 42 47.66 -10.09 -20.91
N ASP A 43 46.38 -9.66 -20.89
CA ASP A 43 45.55 -9.72 -19.69
C ASP A 43 44.38 -10.66 -19.93
N LYS A 44 44.64 -11.96 -19.97
CA LYS A 44 43.60 -13.00 -19.90
C LYS A 44 43.06 -13.08 -18.48
N VAL A 45 42.22 -12.15 -18.07
CA VAL A 45 41.20 -12.47 -17.07
C VAL A 45 40.24 -13.41 -17.76
N PRO A 46 40.08 -14.66 -17.32
CA PRO A 46 39.08 -15.54 -17.91
C PRO A 46 37.69 -15.03 -17.54
N VAL A 47 37.13 -14.15 -18.36
CA VAL A 47 35.70 -13.86 -18.31
C VAL A 47 35.02 -15.13 -18.77
N LYS A 48 34.59 -15.98 -17.84
CA LYS A 48 33.63 -17.04 -18.12
C LYS A 48 32.35 -16.34 -18.53
N PHE A 49 32.14 -16.16 -19.82
CA PHE A 49 30.77 -16.03 -20.32
C PHE A 49 30.07 -17.32 -19.92
N ALA A 50 29.15 -17.23 -18.95
CA ALA A 50 28.22 -18.32 -18.76
C ALA A 50 27.54 -18.52 -20.11
N SER A 51 27.80 -19.64 -20.76
CA SER A 51 26.94 -20.09 -21.84
C SER A 51 25.59 -20.28 -21.19
N VAL A 52 24.65 -19.37 -21.49
CA VAL A 52 23.25 -19.59 -21.24
C VAL A 52 22.93 -20.82 -22.07
N SER A 53 23.04 -22.02 -21.45
CA SER A 53 22.39 -23.20 -21.98
C SER A 53 20.95 -22.76 -22.24
N ASP A 54 20.40 -23.12 -23.39
CA ASP A 54 19.02 -22.92 -23.80
C ASP A 54 18.03 -23.45 -22.76
N THR A 55 18.00 -22.85 -21.59
CA THR A 55 16.80 -22.76 -20.79
C THR A 55 15.92 -21.86 -21.61
N LYS A 56 14.94 -22.43 -22.31
CA LYS A 56 13.81 -21.73 -22.87
C LYS A 56 13.31 -20.84 -21.74
N ILE A 57 13.71 -19.57 -21.74
CA ILE A 57 13.00 -18.53 -21.02
C ILE A 57 11.68 -18.51 -21.76
N GLY A 58 10.70 -19.29 -21.25
CA GLY A 58 9.37 -19.31 -21.80
C GLY A 58 8.92 -17.86 -21.82
N SER A 59 8.45 -17.36 -22.95
CA SER A 59 7.83 -16.06 -23.04
C SER A 59 6.76 -16.03 -21.94
N THR A 60 6.91 -15.12 -20.96
CA THR A 60 5.90 -14.97 -19.90
C THR A 60 4.66 -14.40 -20.57
N ASP A 61 3.70 -15.27 -20.87
CA ASP A 61 2.41 -14.84 -21.40
C ASP A 61 1.57 -14.31 -20.22
N LEU A 62 1.37 -13.00 -20.20
CA LEU A 62 0.59 -12.32 -19.17
C LEU A 62 -0.90 -12.18 -19.55
N THR A 63 -1.28 -12.58 -20.79
CA THR A 63 -2.66 -12.45 -21.27
C THR A 63 -3.60 -13.31 -20.45
N TYR A 64 -3.21 -14.53 -20.09
CA TYR A 64 -3.99 -15.42 -19.24
C TYR A 64 -4.36 -14.78 -17.89
N ALA A 65 -3.37 -14.18 -17.22
CA ALA A 65 -3.61 -13.52 -15.93
C ALA A 65 -4.52 -12.30 -16.10
N ALA A 66 -4.32 -11.49 -17.15
CA ALA A 66 -5.13 -10.33 -17.46
C ALA A 66 -6.59 -10.71 -17.74
N GLU A 67 -6.84 -11.62 -18.69
CA GLU A 67 -8.19 -12.06 -19.07
C GLU A 67 -8.97 -12.63 -17.87
N ARG A 68 -8.30 -13.38 -17.02
CA ARG A 68 -8.92 -13.97 -15.83
C ARG A 68 -9.32 -12.95 -14.78
N THR A 69 -8.69 -11.80 -14.72
CA THR A 69 -8.80 -10.89 -13.56
C THR A 69 -9.47 -9.55 -13.85
N VAL A 70 -9.49 -9.08 -15.12
CA VAL A 70 -10.10 -7.78 -15.46
C VAL A 70 -11.59 -7.69 -15.09
N HIS A 71 -12.31 -8.82 -15.09
CA HIS A 71 -13.73 -8.87 -14.72
C HIS A 71 -13.98 -8.78 -13.22
N SER A 72 -12.95 -9.04 -12.42
CA SER A 72 -13.00 -8.93 -10.96
C SER A 72 -12.65 -7.52 -10.46
N VAL A 73 -12.16 -6.62 -11.33
CA VAL A 73 -11.78 -5.25 -10.96
C VAL A 73 -12.85 -4.26 -11.42
N VAL A 74 -13.28 -3.43 -10.49
CA VAL A 74 -14.40 -2.51 -10.67
C VAL A 74 -13.96 -1.07 -10.51
N HIS A 75 -14.74 -0.15 -11.10
CA HIS A 75 -14.63 1.28 -10.85
C HIS A 75 -15.39 1.66 -9.58
N VAL A 76 -14.76 2.43 -8.70
CA VAL A 76 -15.38 2.97 -7.47
C VAL A 76 -15.42 4.48 -7.60
N LYS A 77 -16.63 5.04 -7.63
CA LYS A 77 -16.90 6.47 -7.67
C LYS A 77 -17.51 6.91 -6.34
N VAL A 78 -17.02 8.01 -5.79
CA VAL A 78 -17.52 8.57 -4.53
C VAL A 78 -17.99 9.99 -4.72
N LYS A 79 -19.04 10.36 -3.98
CA LYS A 79 -19.46 11.76 -3.82
C LYS A 79 -19.09 12.19 -2.40
N GLN A 80 -18.54 13.37 -2.27
CA GLN A 80 -18.20 14.00 -0.98
C GLN A 80 -18.95 15.32 -0.88
N GLU A 81 -19.56 15.60 0.28
CA GLU A 81 -20.13 16.93 0.56
C GLU A 81 -19.03 17.92 0.89
N VAL A 82 -19.03 19.06 0.22
CA VAL A 82 -18.16 20.17 0.56
C VAL A 82 -18.71 20.85 1.81
N LYS A 83 -18.17 20.54 2.98
CA LYS A 83 -18.42 21.33 4.18
C LYS A 83 -17.68 22.66 4.03
N ASN A 84 -18.41 23.78 3.96
CA ASN A 84 -17.89 25.15 3.95
C ASN A 84 -17.03 25.42 5.20
N SER A 85 -15.77 25.02 5.15
CA SER A 85 -14.74 25.49 6.08
C SER A 85 -13.53 25.89 5.25
N ILE A 86 -13.24 27.20 5.28
CA ILE A 86 -12.01 27.79 4.78
C ILE A 86 -10.87 27.28 5.66
N GLN A 87 -10.38 26.09 5.39
CA GLN A 87 -9.12 25.55 5.94
C GLN A 87 -8.67 24.36 5.12
N GLU A 88 -7.49 24.47 4.53
CA GLU A 88 -6.57 23.46 4.02
C GLU A 88 -7.23 22.15 3.56
N PHE A 89 -7.68 22.12 2.32
CA PHE A 89 -8.10 20.91 1.63
C PHE A 89 -6.90 20.28 0.93
N GLY A 90 -6.17 19.47 1.67
CA GLY A 90 -5.30 18.44 1.18
C GLY A 90 -5.47 17.26 2.11
N ASP A 91 -5.98 16.15 1.64
CA ASP A 91 -5.69 14.89 2.29
C ASP A 91 -4.16 14.71 2.16
N PRO A 92 -3.37 14.76 3.25
CA PRO A 92 -1.91 14.66 3.17
C PRO A 92 -1.46 13.42 2.40
N PHE A 93 -2.28 12.36 2.40
CA PHE A 93 -2.05 11.14 1.67
C PHE A 93 -2.29 11.35 0.17
N PHE A 94 -3.39 11.99 -0.21
CA PHE A 94 -3.71 12.28 -1.60
C PHE A 94 -2.74 13.30 -2.20
N ASP A 95 -2.41 14.38 -1.46
CA ASP A 95 -1.50 15.42 -1.91
C ASP A 95 -0.06 14.90 -2.08
N PHE A 96 0.37 14.01 -1.19
CA PHE A 96 1.69 13.37 -1.26
C PHE A 96 1.83 12.48 -2.51
N PHE A 97 0.76 11.73 -2.87
CA PHE A 97 0.82 10.77 -3.98
C PHE A 97 0.41 11.30 -5.33
N PHE A 98 -0.50 12.29 -5.37
CA PHE A 98 -1.11 12.76 -6.62
C PHE A 98 -0.85 14.22 -6.92
N GLY A 99 -0.16 14.94 -6.04
CA GLY A 99 0.16 16.36 -6.17
C GLY A 99 -1.04 17.27 -5.90
N GLN A 100 -0.77 18.52 -5.49
CA GLN A 100 -1.84 19.49 -5.23
C GLN A 100 -2.57 19.90 -6.51
N PRO A 101 -3.91 19.82 -6.56
CA PRO A 101 -4.66 20.36 -7.68
C PRO A 101 -4.56 21.90 -7.69
N ARG A 102 -3.94 22.44 -8.72
CA ARG A 102 -3.94 23.89 -8.99
C ARG A 102 -5.23 24.26 -9.68
N SER A 103 -6.32 24.56 -8.95
CA SER A 103 -7.40 25.36 -9.54
C SER A 103 -8.23 26.08 -8.49
N PHE A 104 -8.35 27.37 -8.69
CA PHE A 104 -9.24 28.29 -8.01
C PHE A 104 -10.61 28.23 -8.69
N GLN A 105 -11.48 27.29 -8.35
CA GLN A 105 -12.92 27.41 -8.59
C GLN A 105 -13.64 26.48 -7.63
N GLN A 106 -14.61 26.99 -6.88
CA GLN A 106 -15.44 26.24 -5.93
C GLN A 106 -16.29 25.20 -6.70
N PRO A 107 -16.16 23.91 -6.43
CA PRO A 107 -17.07 22.90 -6.94
C PRO A 107 -18.18 22.62 -5.94
N GLU A 108 -19.42 22.52 -6.40
CA GLU A 108 -20.60 22.17 -5.58
C GLU A 108 -20.61 20.73 -5.03
N ALA A 109 -19.77 19.84 -5.53
CA ALA A 109 -19.48 18.51 -4.97
C ALA A 109 -18.16 18.01 -5.55
N THR A 110 -17.29 17.49 -4.69
CA THR A 110 -16.07 16.85 -5.15
C THR A 110 -16.37 15.37 -5.42
N THR A 111 -16.06 14.88 -6.63
CA THR A 111 -16.16 13.46 -6.96
C THR A 111 -14.77 12.85 -6.95
N GLY A 112 -14.55 11.86 -6.09
CA GLY A 112 -13.35 11.01 -6.11
C GLY A 112 -13.60 9.75 -6.95
N ALA A 113 -12.54 9.12 -7.42
CA ALA A 113 -12.61 7.85 -8.12
C ALA A 113 -11.39 6.98 -7.84
N GLY A 114 -11.63 5.67 -7.78
CA GLY A 114 -10.61 4.64 -7.64
C GLY A 114 -11.10 3.32 -8.22
N SER A 115 -10.47 2.26 -7.79
CA SER A 115 -10.80 0.89 -8.17
C SER A 115 -11.22 0.07 -6.96
N GLY A 116 -11.81 -1.09 -7.20
CA GLY A 116 -12.08 -2.10 -6.20
C GLY A 116 -11.90 -3.50 -6.78
N VAL A 117 -11.81 -4.49 -5.92
CA VAL A 117 -11.63 -5.90 -6.29
C VAL A 117 -12.77 -6.73 -5.72
N ILE A 118 -13.54 -7.40 -6.57
CA ILE A 118 -14.61 -8.33 -6.16
C ILE A 118 -13.94 -9.56 -5.55
N ILE A 119 -14.28 -9.87 -4.30
CA ILE A 119 -13.70 -11.00 -3.55
C ILE A 119 -14.70 -12.11 -3.25
N SER A 120 -15.98 -11.89 -3.55
CA SER A 120 -17.00 -12.91 -3.32
C SER A 120 -18.18 -12.78 -4.29
N THR A 121 -18.87 -13.89 -4.53
CA THR A 121 -20.04 -13.96 -5.42
C THR A 121 -21.27 -13.23 -4.87
N ASP A 122 -21.30 -12.96 -3.56
CA ASP A 122 -22.37 -12.22 -2.88
C ASP A 122 -22.11 -10.69 -2.83
N GLY A 123 -21.08 -10.20 -3.52
CA GLY A 123 -20.88 -8.77 -3.78
C GLY A 123 -19.97 -8.03 -2.81
N TYR A 124 -19.12 -8.69 -2.02
CA TYR A 124 -18.07 -8.01 -1.27
C TYR A 124 -16.94 -7.57 -2.19
N ILE A 125 -16.51 -6.32 -1.99
CA ILE A 125 -15.47 -5.66 -2.77
C ILE A 125 -14.48 -5.02 -1.79
N VAL A 126 -13.19 -5.28 -2.02
CA VAL A 126 -12.09 -4.61 -1.33
C VAL A 126 -11.65 -3.39 -2.12
N THR A 127 -11.40 -2.30 -1.43
CA THR A 127 -10.78 -1.08 -1.98
C THR A 127 -9.87 -0.45 -0.93
N ASN A 128 -9.25 0.70 -1.21
CA ASN A 128 -8.52 1.45 -0.21
C ASN A 128 -9.45 2.31 0.66
N ASN A 129 -9.06 2.53 1.91
CA ASN A 129 -9.79 3.42 2.81
C ASN A 129 -9.80 4.86 2.25
N HIS A 130 -8.66 5.37 1.77
CA HIS A 130 -8.56 6.72 1.22
C HIS A 130 -9.46 6.94 -0.01
N VAL A 131 -9.78 5.89 -0.78
CA VAL A 131 -10.70 5.99 -1.95
C VAL A 131 -12.12 6.33 -1.51
N ILE A 132 -12.56 5.83 -0.36
CA ILE A 132 -13.94 6.01 0.12
C ILE A 132 -14.05 6.89 1.37
N ASP A 133 -12.94 7.48 1.83
CA ASP A 133 -12.96 8.33 3.02
C ASP A 133 -13.85 9.55 2.78
N ASN A 134 -14.66 9.92 3.79
CA ASN A 134 -15.64 11.01 3.75
C ASN A 134 -16.69 10.91 2.61
N ALA A 135 -16.87 9.72 1.99
CA ALA A 135 -17.89 9.52 0.98
C ALA A 135 -19.30 9.52 1.59
N THR A 136 -20.19 10.33 1.00
CA THR A 136 -21.63 10.32 1.32
C THR A 136 -22.40 9.32 0.47
N GLU A 137 -21.91 9.05 -0.74
CA GLU A 137 -22.46 8.05 -1.64
C GLU A 137 -21.32 7.33 -2.37
N ILE A 138 -21.42 6.00 -2.48
CA ILE A 138 -20.45 5.18 -3.20
C ILE A 138 -21.21 4.44 -4.31
N GLU A 139 -20.71 4.60 -5.53
CA GLU A 139 -21.19 3.93 -6.73
C GLU A 139 -20.11 3.03 -7.29
N VAL A 140 -20.47 1.78 -7.60
CA VAL A 140 -19.57 0.79 -8.17
C VAL A 140 -20.05 0.45 -9.57
N THR A 141 -19.17 0.60 -10.57
CA THR A 141 -19.42 0.16 -11.93
C THR A 141 -18.55 -1.05 -12.26
N LEU A 142 -19.19 -2.13 -12.65
CA LEU A 142 -18.54 -3.39 -13.04
C LEU A 142 -17.87 -3.25 -14.43
N ASN A 143 -17.00 -4.20 -14.77
CA ASN A 143 -16.36 -4.26 -16.08
C ASN A 143 -17.39 -4.40 -17.23
N ASP A 144 -18.54 -5.04 -16.99
CA ASP A 144 -19.66 -5.17 -17.93
C ASP A 144 -20.58 -3.94 -17.96
N LYS A 145 -20.19 -2.83 -17.33
CA LYS A 145 -20.88 -1.54 -17.25
C LYS A 145 -22.15 -1.50 -16.39
N ARG A 146 -22.51 -2.57 -15.68
CA ARG A 146 -23.57 -2.52 -14.66
C ARG A 146 -23.12 -1.65 -13.49
N THR A 147 -24.01 -0.81 -12.98
CA THR A 147 -23.71 0.14 -11.91
C THR A 147 -24.60 -0.13 -10.70
N PHE A 148 -24.01 -0.09 -9.51
CA PHE A 148 -24.67 -0.40 -8.24
C PHE A 148 -24.27 0.61 -7.16
N LYS A 149 -25.19 0.92 -6.24
CA LYS A 149 -24.86 1.60 -4.99
C LYS A 149 -24.17 0.61 -4.05
N ALA A 150 -23.10 1.05 -3.42
CA ALA A 150 -22.38 0.24 -2.45
C ALA A 150 -22.62 0.73 -1.02
N LYS A 151 -22.63 -0.23 -0.08
CA LYS A 151 -22.64 0.03 1.37
C LYS A 151 -21.24 -0.21 1.93
N VAL A 152 -20.79 0.67 2.81
CA VAL A 152 -19.56 0.45 3.58
C VAL A 152 -19.84 -0.60 4.65
N ILE A 153 -19.07 -1.69 4.65
CA ILE A 153 -19.12 -2.73 5.68
C ILE A 153 -18.17 -2.36 6.82
N GLY A 154 -17.03 -1.78 6.48
CA GLY A 154 -16.08 -1.27 7.43
C GLY A 154 -14.81 -0.78 6.76
N THR A 155 -14.03 -0.02 7.51
CA THR A 155 -12.76 0.57 7.05
C THR A 155 -11.65 0.34 8.06
N ASP A 156 -10.42 0.32 7.60
CA ASP A 156 -9.23 0.29 8.43
C ASP A 156 -8.21 1.33 7.95
N PRO A 157 -8.24 2.53 8.49
CA PRO A 157 -7.28 3.58 8.15
C PRO A 157 -5.82 3.20 8.46
N SER A 158 -5.58 2.24 9.38
CA SER A 158 -4.20 1.85 9.75
C SER A 158 -3.49 1.00 8.70
N THR A 159 -4.24 0.35 7.82
CA THR A 159 -3.71 -0.44 6.69
C THR A 159 -4.16 0.08 5.34
N ASP A 160 -4.95 1.17 5.34
CA ASP A 160 -5.57 1.73 4.13
C ASP A 160 -6.46 0.73 3.36
N VAL A 161 -7.18 -0.14 4.07
CA VAL A 161 -8.11 -1.14 3.49
C VAL A 161 -9.54 -0.79 3.86
N ALA A 162 -10.45 -0.93 2.90
CA ALA A 162 -11.89 -0.83 3.10
C ALA A 162 -12.63 -2.01 2.47
N LEU A 163 -13.75 -2.39 3.09
CA LEU A 163 -14.66 -3.40 2.60
C LEU A 163 -16.03 -2.75 2.31
N ILE A 164 -16.47 -2.84 1.07
CA ILE A 164 -17.78 -2.38 0.63
C ILE A 164 -18.59 -3.55 0.07
N LYS A 165 -19.88 -3.38 -0.05
CA LYS A 165 -20.80 -4.41 -0.56
C LYS A 165 -21.80 -3.84 -1.55
N ILE A 166 -22.01 -4.54 -2.65
CA ILE A 166 -23.06 -4.30 -3.62
C ILE A 166 -24.06 -5.47 -3.64
N GLU A 167 -25.30 -5.20 -4.01
CA GLU A 167 -26.32 -6.22 -4.25
C GLU A 167 -26.37 -6.52 -5.75
N ALA A 168 -25.63 -7.53 -6.18
CA ALA A 168 -25.52 -7.93 -7.58
C ALA A 168 -25.39 -9.45 -7.72
N THR A 169 -25.79 -9.97 -8.87
CA THR A 169 -25.64 -11.37 -9.27
C THR A 169 -24.62 -11.50 -10.39
N ASP A 170 -24.20 -12.72 -10.67
CA ASP A 170 -23.27 -13.05 -11.76
C ASP A 170 -21.93 -12.29 -11.66
N LEU A 171 -21.41 -12.25 -10.45
CA LEU A 171 -20.11 -11.65 -10.14
C LEU A 171 -19.01 -12.69 -10.31
N GLN A 172 -17.86 -12.22 -10.79
CA GLN A 172 -16.63 -13.02 -10.92
C GLN A 172 -15.63 -12.61 -9.85
N PRO A 173 -15.57 -13.29 -8.69
CA PRO A 173 -14.63 -12.97 -7.65
C PRO A 173 -13.21 -13.42 -8.05
N ILE A 174 -12.22 -12.62 -7.62
CA ILE A 174 -10.81 -12.96 -7.83
C ILE A 174 -10.37 -14.11 -6.93
N THR A 175 -9.44 -14.92 -7.42
CA THR A 175 -8.76 -15.92 -6.58
C THR A 175 -7.72 -15.21 -5.72
N ILE A 176 -7.73 -15.42 -4.41
CA ILE A 176 -6.78 -14.82 -3.48
C ILE A 176 -5.55 -15.72 -3.38
N GLY A 177 -4.38 -15.19 -3.72
CA GLY A 177 -3.07 -15.80 -3.57
C GLY A 177 -2.42 -15.45 -2.23
N ASN A 178 -1.28 -16.07 -1.96
CA ASN A 178 -0.49 -15.83 -0.74
C ASN A 178 0.71 -14.91 -1.04
N SER A 179 0.67 -13.67 -0.54
CA SER A 179 1.74 -12.69 -0.74
C SER A 179 3.05 -13.03 0.00
N ASP A 180 3.02 -13.90 1.03
CA ASP A 180 4.24 -14.31 1.73
C ASP A 180 5.18 -15.09 0.79
N ASN A 181 4.62 -15.86 -0.14
CA ASN A 181 5.37 -16.68 -1.09
C ASN A 181 6.03 -15.89 -2.23
N LEU A 182 5.66 -14.62 -2.42
CA LEU A 182 6.22 -13.76 -3.47
C LEU A 182 7.73 -13.59 -3.31
N LYS A 183 8.44 -13.59 -4.43
CA LYS A 183 9.88 -13.33 -4.51
C LYS A 183 10.15 -12.08 -5.33
N VAL A 184 11.18 -11.34 -4.96
CA VAL A 184 11.69 -10.23 -5.75
C VAL A 184 12.09 -10.74 -7.14
N GLY A 185 11.66 -10.04 -8.19
CA GLY A 185 11.84 -10.42 -9.59
C GLY A 185 10.67 -11.20 -10.20
N GLU A 186 9.67 -11.65 -9.42
CA GLU A 186 8.47 -12.29 -9.98
C GLU A 186 7.60 -11.29 -10.74
N TRP A 187 7.09 -11.70 -11.89
CA TRP A 187 6.17 -10.92 -12.72
C TRP A 187 4.83 -10.73 -12.04
N VAL A 188 4.32 -9.51 -12.13
CA VAL A 188 2.99 -9.13 -11.65
C VAL A 188 2.29 -8.20 -12.61
N LEU A 189 0.95 -8.17 -12.54
CA LEU A 189 0.09 -7.22 -13.22
C LEU A 189 -0.61 -6.33 -12.19
N ALA A 190 -0.53 -5.03 -12.39
CA ALA A 190 -1.37 -4.07 -11.67
C ALA A 190 -2.60 -3.73 -12.53
N ILE A 191 -3.79 -3.97 -11.98
CA ILE A 191 -5.07 -3.83 -12.68
C ILE A 191 -5.91 -2.81 -11.93
N GLY A 192 -6.45 -1.85 -12.67
CA GLY A 192 -7.40 -0.87 -12.17
C GLY A 192 -8.50 -0.61 -13.19
N ASN A 193 -9.51 0.14 -12.80
CA ASN A 193 -10.57 0.61 -13.70
C ASN A 193 -10.73 2.15 -13.56
N PRO A 194 -9.71 2.91 -13.99
CA PRO A 194 -9.77 4.37 -13.94
C PRO A 194 -10.82 4.89 -14.93
N PHE A 195 -11.48 5.98 -14.56
CA PHE A 195 -12.37 6.75 -15.43
C PHE A 195 -13.60 6.00 -16.00
N ASN A 196 -13.95 4.83 -15.47
CA ASN A 196 -15.11 4.05 -15.94
C ASN A 196 -15.08 3.72 -17.46
N LEU A 197 -13.89 3.59 -18.04
CA LEU A 197 -13.74 3.25 -19.46
C LEU A 197 -13.67 1.74 -19.68
N THR A 198 -12.55 1.16 -19.33
CA THR A 198 -12.26 -0.29 -19.33
C THR A 198 -11.12 -0.53 -18.35
N SER A 199 -11.02 -1.77 -17.86
CA SER A 199 -9.91 -2.12 -16.99
C SER A 199 -8.57 -1.83 -17.68
N THR A 200 -7.69 -1.15 -16.96
CA THR A 200 -6.31 -0.88 -17.39
C THR A 200 -5.39 -1.88 -16.72
N VAL A 201 -4.52 -2.49 -17.50
CA VAL A 201 -3.54 -3.48 -17.04
C VAL A 201 -2.14 -2.96 -17.33
N THR A 202 -1.29 -2.95 -16.32
CA THR A 202 0.14 -2.67 -16.44
C THR A 202 0.93 -3.84 -15.90
N ALA A 203 2.13 -4.09 -16.44
CA ALA A 203 2.98 -5.20 -16.05
C ALA A 203 4.30 -4.69 -15.47
N GLY A 204 4.84 -5.44 -14.52
CA GLY A 204 6.13 -5.20 -13.90
C GLY A 204 6.53 -6.40 -13.05
N ILE A 205 7.47 -6.20 -12.14
CA ILE A 205 7.96 -7.21 -11.22
C ILE A 205 7.76 -6.80 -9.76
N ILE A 206 7.90 -7.74 -8.85
CA ILE A 206 8.10 -7.46 -7.44
C ILE A 206 9.49 -6.85 -7.27
N SER A 207 9.56 -5.55 -7.02
CA SER A 207 10.83 -4.82 -6.85
C SER A 207 11.39 -4.97 -5.44
N ALA A 208 10.50 -5.02 -4.42
CA ALA A 208 10.85 -5.25 -3.02
C ALA A 208 9.63 -5.70 -2.22
N LYS A 209 9.85 -6.16 -0.98
CA LYS A 209 8.82 -6.51 -0.01
C LYS A 209 9.06 -5.73 1.29
N ALA A 210 8.03 -5.64 2.12
CA ALA A 210 8.09 -5.04 3.46
C ALA A 210 8.63 -3.59 3.46
N ARG A 211 8.14 -2.76 2.52
CA ARG A 211 8.51 -1.34 2.47
C ARG A 211 7.68 -0.53 3.44
N GLU A 212 8.37 0.26 4.26
CA GLU A 212 7.79 1.33 5.08
C GLU A 212 7.97 2.65 4.33
N MET A 213 6.89 3.42 4.22
CA MET A 213 6.89 4.68 3.46
C MET A 213 6.53 5.89 4.31
N ASP A 214 6.08 5.66 5.55
CA ASP A 214 5.63 6.71 6.50
C ASP A 214 4.46 7.56 5.98
N ILE A 215 3.54 6.94 5.25
CA ILE A 215 2.48 7.60 4.50
C ILE A 215 1.09 7.40 5.08
N VAL A 216 0.85 6.28 5.78
CA VAL A 216 -0.44 6.03 6.39
C VAL A 216 -0.61 6.97 7.59
N PRO A 217 -1.60 7.90 7.59
CA PRO A 217 -1.79 8.90 8.63
C PRO A 217 -2.42 8.30 9.89
N SER A 218 -1.75 7.36 10.52
CA SER A 218 -2.21 6.67 11.73
C SER A 218 -1.09 6.49 12.73
N GLU A 219 -1.35 6.79 14.01
CA GLU A 219 -0.40 6.50 15.09
C GLU A 219 -0.07 5.00 15.23
N ARG A 220 -0.92 4.14 14.69
CA ARG A 220 -0.79 2.67 14.72
C ARG A 220 -0.76 2.08 13.32
N LYS A 221 -0.09 2.78 12.41
CA LYS A 221 0.07 2.32 11.04
C LYS A 221 0.76 0.97 10.97
N ILE A 222 0.32 0.17 10.01
CA ILE A 222 0.95 -1.07 9.62
C ILE A 222 1.32 -0.91 8.16
N GLU A 223 2.58 -0.60 7.94
CA GLU A 223 3.14 -0.44 6.60
C GLU A 223 4.10 -1.59 6.33
N SER A 224 3.71 -2.46 5.43
CA SER A 224 4.55 -3.52 4.87
C SER A 224 4.15 -3.70 3.42
N PHE A 225 4.51 -2.71 2.59
CA PHE A 225 4.07 -2.69 1.20
C PHE A 225 4.91 -3.61 0.31
N ILE A 226 4.25 -4.22 -0.67
CA ILE A 226 4.89 -4.78 -1.85
C ILE A 226 5.24 -3.61 -2.75
N GLN A 227 6.50 -3.48 -3.14
CA GLN A 227 6.96 -2.53 -4.15
C GLN A 227 6.98 -3.21 -5.52
N THR A 228 6.47 -2.53 -6.54
CA THR A 228 6.48 -2.99 -7.94
C THR A 228 6.83 -1.84 -8.89
N ASP A 229 7.39 -2.16 -10.03
CA ASP A 229 7.56 -1.25 -11.16
C ASP A 229 6.45 -1.39 -12.22
N ALA A 230 5.41 -2.19 -11.95
CA ALA A 230 4.14 -2.09 -12.67
C ALA A 230 3.56 -0.68 -12.47
N ALA A 231 3.20 0.01 -13.55
CA ALA A 231 2.77 1.40 -13.46
C ALA A 231 1.43 1.53 -12.72
N ILE A 232 1.48 2.17 -11.55
CA ILE A 232 0.30 2.56 -10.77
C ILE A 232 0.09 4.07 -10.98
N ASN A 233 -1.10 4.46 -11.39
CA ASN A 233 -1.49 5.85 -11.62
C ASN A 233 -2.80 6.16 -10.89
N PRO A 234 -3.19 7.44 -10.73
CA PRO A 234 -4.49 7.81 -10.18
C PRO A 234 -5.64 7.04 -10.84
N GLY A 235 -6.47 6.41 -10.01
CA GLY A 235 -7.56 5.53 -10.43
C GLY A 235 -7.25 4.03 -10.32
N ASN A 236 -5.98 3.60 -10.28
CA ASN A 236 -5.63 2.20 -9.98
C ASN A 236 -5.67 1.87 -8.48
N SER A 237 -5.67 2.87 -7.60
CA SER A 237 -5.78 2.68 -6.15
C SER A 237 -7.04 1.90 -5.80
N GLY A 238 -6.94 0.88 -4.94
CA GLY A 238 -8.00 -0.07 -4.63
C GLY A 238 -8.12 -1.23 -5.62
N GLY A 239 -7.41 -1.19 -6.76
CA GLY A 239 -7.37 -2.26 -7.76
C GLY A 239 -6.43 -3.42 -7.36
N ALA A 240 -6.33 -4.41 -8.24
CA ALA A 240 -5.61 -5.65 -7.98
C ALA A 240 -4.14 -5.58 -8.40
N LEU A 241 -3.25 -6.14 -7.56
CA LEU A 241 -1.95 -6.63 -7.97
C LEU A 241 -2.04 -8.16 -8.02
N VAL A 242 -1.78 -8.76 -9.20
CA VAL A 242 -1.92 -10.21 -9.41
C VAL A 242 -0.62 -10.82 -9.91
N ASN A 243 -0.41 -12.10 -9.59
CA ASN A 243 0.70 -12.90 -10.14
C ASN A 243 0.35 -13.40 -11.55
N THR A 244 1.28 -14.15 -12.18
CA THR A 244 1.10 -14.71 -13.53
C THR A 244 0.02 -15.79 -13.62
N ALA A 245 -0.44 -16.36 -12.51
CA ALA A 245 -1.57 -17.27 -12.45
C ALA A 245 -2.93 -16.55 -12.35
N GLY A 246 -2.94 -15.20 -12.27
CA GLY A 246 -4.14 -14.42 -12.05
C GLY A 246 -4.65 -14.46 -10.61
N GLU A 247 -3.80 -14.75 -9.64
CA GLU A 247 -4.15 -14.73 -8.24
C GLU A 247 -3.82 -13.36 -7.62
N LEU A 248 -4.73 -12.82 -6.83
CA LEU A 248 -4.54 -11.57 -6.11
C LEU A 248 -3.42 -11.73 -5.08
N VAL A 249 -2.39 -10.91 -5.18
CA VAL A 249 -1.26 -10.88 -4.24
C VAL A 249 -1.15 -9.56 -3.48
N GLY A 250 -1.87 -8.53 -3.92
CA GLY A 250 -1.94 -7.26 -3.22
C GLY A 250 -3.07 -6.37 -3.72
N ILE A 251 -3.35 -5.30 -2.97
CA ILE A 251 -4.24 -4.20 -3.38
C ILE A 251 -3.38 -2.99 -3.70
N ASN A 252 -3.45 -2.50 -4.93
CA ASN A 252 -2.74 -1.30 -5.35
C ASN A 252 -3.16 -0.12 -4.48
N THR A 253 -2.21 0.64 -3.95
CA THR A 253 -2.56 1.73 -3.02
C THR A 253 -1.92 3.05 -3.40
N ALA A 254 -0.63 3.07 -3.71
CA ALA A 254 0.12 4.32 -3.73
C ALA A 254 1.29 4.29 -4.73
N ILE A 255 1.79 5.49 -5.04
CA ILE A 255 3.07 5.71 -5.72
C ILE A 255 3.95 6.63 -4.87
N ALA A 256 5.27 6.41 -4.85
CA ALA A 256 6.18 7.43 -4.35
C ALA A 256 6.46 8.41 -5.49
N SER A 257 5.94 9.62 -5.40
CA SER A 257 6.11 10.62 -6.45
C SER A 257 6.06 12.03 -5.87
N GLN A 258 7.01 12.88 -6.27
CA GLN A 258 6.99 14.31 -5.93
C GLN A 258 6.10 15.12 -6.88
N THR A 259 5.72 14.55 -8.02
CA THR A 259 4.96 15.22 -9.08
C THR A 259 3.56 14.69 -9.25
N GLY A 260 3.17 13.64 -8.50
CA GLY A 260 1.92 12.91 -8.68
C GLY A 260 1.89 11.97 -9.87
N SER A 261 2.99 11.86 -10.63
CA SER A 261 3.11 10.94 -11.76
C SER A 261 3.97 9.74 -11.38
N TYR A 262 3.66 8.57 -11.93
CA TYR A 262 4.45 7.35 -11.75
C TYR A 262 5.91 7.54 -12.22
N ILE A 263 6.85 7.19 -11.35
CA ILE A 263 8.30 7.30 -11.58
C ILE A 263 9.06 5.99 -11.35
N GLY A 264 8.39 4.84 -11.45
CA GLY A 264 8.99 3.52 -11.24
C GLY A 264 8.78 2.92 -9.85
N TYR A 265 8.00 3.57 -8.98
CA TYR A 265 7.74 3.11 -7.61
C TYR A 265 6.23 3.03 -7.36
N GLY A 266 5.67 1.86 -7.53
CA GLY A 266 4.31 1.52 -7.16
C GLY A 266 4.29 0.66 -5.89
N PHE A 267 3.21 0.78 -5.09
CA PHE A 267 3.06 0.06 -3.82
C PHE A 267 1.68 -0.61 -3.73
N ALA A 268 1.68 -1.81 -3.16
CA ALA A 268 0.45 -2.55 -2.91
C ALA A 268 0.44 -3.14 -1.50
N ILE A 269 -0.73 -3.23 -0.90
CA ILE A 269 -0.97 -3.85 0.41
C ILE A 269 -1.01 -5.37 0.22
N PRO A 270 -0.18 -6.16 0.91
CA PRO A 270 -0.13 -7.62 0.76
C PRO A 270 -1.46 -8.30 1.08
N THR A 271 -1.78 -9.39 0.37
CA THR A 271 -3.00 -10.18 0.65
C THR A 271 -3.03 -10.80 2.03
N THR A 272 -1.90 -11.03 2.66
CA THR A 272 -1.79 -11.47 4.07
C THR A 272 -2.49 -10.49 5.01
N ILE A 273 -2.23 -9.17 4.83
CA ILE A 273 -2.89 -8.11 5.59
C ILE A 273 -4.36 -7.98 5.15
N VAL A 274 -4.61 -7.87 3.83
CA VAL A 274 -5.95 -7.67 3.26
C VAL A 274 -6.93 -8.75 3.72
N SER A 275 -6.55 -10.03 3.62
CA SER A 275 -7.43 -11.15 3.97
C SER A 275 -7.85 -11.16 5.43
N LYS A 276 -6.96 -10.75 6.33
CA LYS A 276 -7.25 -10.63 7.76
C LYS A 276 -8.17 -9.47 8.03
N VAL A 277 -7.88 -8.29 7.46
CA VAL A 277 -8.70 -7.09 7.61
C VAL A 277 -10.12 -7.35 7.12
N VAL A 278 -10.27 -7.92 5.91
CA VAL A 278 -11.57 -8.26 5.33
C VAL A 278 -12.38 -9.19 6.22
N ARG A 279 -11.76 -10.28 6.72
CA ARG A 279 -12.44 -11.21 7.63
C ARG A 279 -12.92 -10.51 8.90
N ASP A 280 -12.08 -9.65 9.48
CA ASP A 280 -12.46 -8.93 10.69
C ASP A 280 -13.58 -7.92 10.43
N LEU A 281 -13.51 -7.16 9.35
CA LEU A 281 -14.56 -6.20 8.98
C LEU A 281 -15.89 -6.91 8.70
N LYS A 282 -15.86 -8.07 8.04
CA LYS A 282 -17.05 -8.88 7.78
C LYS A 282 -17.66 -9.46 9.07
N ASP A 283 -16.82 -10.02 9.96
CA ASP A 283 -17.28 -10.75 11.14
C ASP A 283 -17.62 -9.83 12.32
N TYR A 284 -16.90 -8.72 12.45
CA TYR A 284 -16.94 -7.86 13.65
C TYR A 284 -17.25 -6.40 13.35
N GLY A 285 -17.22 -5.96 12.08
CA GLY A 285 -17.36 -4.57 11.66
C GLY A 285 -16.13 -3.68 11.95
N ILE A 286 -15.16 -4.19 12.70
CA ILE A 286 -13.89 -3.53 13.01
C ILE A 286 -12.74 -4.54 13.04
N VAL A 287 -11.55 -4.04 12.75
CA VAL A 287 -10.33 -4.87 12.75
C VAL A 287 -9.87 -5.19 14.16
N GLN A 288 -9.64 -6.48 14.44
CA GLN A 288 -9.13 -6.99 15.70
C GLN A 288 -7.60 -6.86 15.75
N ARG A 289 -7.09 -5.87 16.47
CA ARG A 289 -5.64 -5.60 16.53
C ARG A 289 -4.97 -6.35 17.67
N ALA A 290 -4.17 -7.33 17.31
CA ALA A 290 -3.23 -7.95 18.23
C ALA A 290 -1.97 -7.10 18.37
N VAL A 291 -1.40 -7.05 19.57
CA VAL A 291 -0.17 -6.30 19.87
C VAL A 291 0.78 -7.20 20.69
N LEU A 292 2.03 -7.20 20.26
CA LEU A 292 3.10 -7.85 21.03
C LEU A 292 3.49 -7.04 22.28
N GLY A 293 3.49 -5.72 22.13
CA GLY A 293 3.79 -4.79 23.24
C GLY A 293 5.29 -4.62 23.49
N VAL A 294 6.03 -4.40 22.43
CA VAL A 294 7.46 -4.06 22.41
C VAL A 294 7.67 -2.72 21.70
N LYS A 295 8.71 -1.98 22.13
CA LYS A 295 9.30 -0.90 21.32
C LYS A 295 10.43 -1.51 20.53
N ILE A 296 10.41 -1.31 19.23
CA ILE A 296 11.30 -1.98 18.29
C ILE A 296 12.00 -0.98 17.37
N ALA A 297 13.16 -1.38 16.87
CA ALA A 297 13.93 -0.61 15.91
C ALA A 297 14.51 -1.52 14.83
N ASN A 298 14.60 -0.99 13.61
CA ASN A 298 15.37 -1.63 12.54
C ASN A 298 16.86 -1.63 12.90
N ILE A 299 17.55 -2.73 12.65
CA ILE A 299 18.97 -2.86 12.92
C ILE A 299 19.71 -2.16 11.78
N ASN A 300 20.49 -1.13 12.11
CA ASN A 300 21.40 -0.46 11.20
C ASN A 300 22.86 -0.62 11.70
N ASP A 301 23.82 -0.21 10.89
CA ASP A 301 25.25 -0.35 11.21
C ASP A 301 25.63 0.31 12.54
N LYS A 302 25.04 1.47 12.86
CA LYS A 302 25.26 2.17 14.13
C LYS A 302 24.75 1.35 15.30
N LEU A 303 23.48 0.91 15.27
CA LEU A 303 22.88 0.12 16.35
C LEU A 303 23.61 -1.22 16.52
N ALA A 304 24.00 -1.88 15.43
CA ALA A 304 24.76 -3.12 15.47
C ALA A 304 26.10 -2.95 16.17
N LYS A 305 26.84 -1.88 15.89
CA LYS A 305 28.12 -1.56 16.57
C LYS A 305 27.90 -1.18 18.04
N ASP A 306 26.95 -0.29 18.32
CA ASP A 306 26.67 0.19 19.69
C ASP A 306 26.25 -0.93 20.64
N LYS A 307 25.50 -1.92 20.13
CA LYS A 307 24.97 -3.07 20.88
C LYS A 307 25.76 -4.37 20.65
N ASN A 308 26.85 -4.34 19.87
CA ASN A 308 27.67 -5.51 19.52
C ASN A 308 26.83 -6.67 18.95
N LEU A 309 25.91 -6.36 18.02
CA LEU A 309 25.04 -7.34 17.37
C LEU A 309 25.80 -8.03 16.23
N LYS A 310 25.55 -9.34 16.05
CA LYS A 310 26.17 -10.14 14.97
C LYS A 310 25.30 -10.29 13.74
N THR A 311 24.10 -9.74 13.75
CA THR A 311 23.15 -9.79 12.64
C THR A 311 22.62 -8.41 12.31
N MET A 312 22.29 -8.21 11.04
CA MET A 312 21.58 -7.02 10.56
C MET A 312 20.10 -7.34 10.34
N ASP A 313 19.71 -8.61 10.36
CA ASP A 313 18.34 -9.06 10.17
C ASP A 313 17.60 -9.18 11.50
N GLY A 314 16.32 -8.81 11.49
CA GLY A 314 15.40 -8.89 12.62
C GLY A 314 14.96 -7.53 13.15
N ALA A 315 14.10 -7.56 14.17
CA ALA A 315 13.63 -6.37 14.87
C ALA A 315 14.25 -6.33 16.28
N TYR A 316 15.06 -5.31 16.55
CA TYR A 316 15.68 -5.12 17.87
C TYR A 316 14.64 -4.63 18.87
N VAL A 317 14.57 -5.25 20.03
CA VAL A 317 13.69 -4.88 21.14
C VAL A 317 14.39 -3.84 22.02
N ASP A 318 13.99 -2.58 21.87
CA ASP A 318 14.50 -1.46 22.67
C ASP A 318 13.87 -1.41 24.06
N ASP A 319 12.56 -1.75 24.16
CA ASP A 319 11.85 -1.78 25.45
C ASP A 319 10.66 -2.75 25.38
N VAL A 320 10.21 -3.24 26.55
CA VAL A 320 9.06 -4.13 26.68
C VAL A 320 7.99 -3.49 27.56
N VAL A 321 6.81 -3.29 26.98
CA VAL A 321 5.68 -2.65 27.66
C VAL A 321 5.19 -3.52 28.83
N SER A 322 4.90 -2.91 29.96
CA SER A 322 4.35 -3.59 31.16
C SER A 322 2.98 -4.21 30.86
N ASN A 323 2.72 -5.42 31.38
CA ASN A 323 1.48 -6.18 31.19
C ASN A 323 1.15 -6.50 29.72
N SER A 324 2.17 -6.56 28.86
CA SER A 324 2.03 -6.90 27.45
C SER A 324 2.20 -8.39 27.18
N SER A 325 1.80 -8.84 26.00
CA SER A 325 2.04 -10.18 25.49
C SER A 325 3.52 -10.57 25.56
N ALA A 326 4.41 -9.66 25.14
CA ALA A 326 5.86 -9.84 25.15
C ALA A 326 6.40 -10.03 26.57
N LYS A 327 5.93 -9.20 27.53
CA LYS A 327 6.36 -9.27 28.93
C LYS A 327 5.99 -10.60 29.57
N ASP A 328 4.74 -11.04 29.35
CA ASP A 328 4.23 -12.29 29.92
C ASP A 328 4.97 -13.52 29.35
N ALA A 329 5.36 -13.46 28.07
CA ALA A 329 6.10 -14.51 27.39
C ALA A 329 7.61 -14.51 27.70
N GLY A 330 8.13 -13.51 28.42
CA GLY A 330 9.54 -13.42 28.76
C GLY A 330 10.47 -12.87 27.70
N ILE A 331 9.93 -12.10 26.72
CA ILE A 331 10.73 -11.26 25.82
C ILE A 331 11.37 -10.14 26.65
N LYS A 332 12.61 -9.80 26.34
CA LYS A 332 13.43 -8.85 27.11
C LYS A 332 13.98 -7.75 26.19
N GLN A 333 14.31 -6.61 26.79
CA GLN A 333 15.12 -5.60 26.15
C GLN A 333 16.46 -6.22 25.69
N GLY A 334 16.90 -5.88 24.48
CA GLY A 334 18.11 -6.42 23.86
C GLY A 334 17.90 -7.71 23.07
N ASP A 335 16.72 -8.32 23.10
CA ASP A 335 16.38 -9.41 22.18
C ASP A 335 16.28 -8.89 20.75
N ILE A 336 16.57 -9.74 19.78
CA ILE A 336 16.28 -9.49 18.36
C ILE A 336 15.21 -10.49 17.94
N ILE A 337 14.04 -10.03 17.55
CA ILE A 337 12.98 -10.91 17.03
C ILE A 337 13.37 -11.29 15.60
N VAL A 338 13.56 -12.60 15.38
CA VAL A 338 14.06 -13.14 14.09
C VAL A 338 13.08 -14.08 13.40
N ALA A 339 12.01 -14.51 14.07
CA ALA A 339 10.92 -15.25 13.42
C ALA A 339 9.62 -15.15 14.22
N ILE A 340 8.49 -15.22 13.49
CA ILE A 340 7.15 -15.47 14.02
C ILE A 340 6.66 -16.77 13.41
N ASN A 341 6.36 -17.75 14.25
CA ASN A 341 6.13 -19.13 13.85
C ASN A 341 7.28 -19.59 12.92
N ASP A 342 6.98 -20.02 11.71
CA ASP A 342 7.99 -20.51 10.74
C ASP A 342 8.48 -19.42 9.76
N VAL A 343 7.98 -18.16 9.91
CA VAL A 343 8.34 -17.05 9.01
C VAL A 343 9.49 -16.25 9.59
N ARG A 344 10.62 -16.19 8.88
CA ARG A 344 11.78 -15.36 9.26
C ARG A 344 11.45 -13.89 9.14
N ILE A 345 11.95 -13.08 10.07
CA ILE A 345 11.77 -11.64 10.17
C ILE A 345 13.11 -10.95 9.97
N LYS A 346 13.18 -10.02 9.03
CA LYS A 346 14.39 -9.24 8.70
C LYS A 346 14.28 -7.76 9.09
N SER A 347 13.04 -7.27 9.30
CA SER A 347 12.78 -5.85 9.57
C SER A 347 11.60 -5.66 10.52
N VAL A 348 11.44 -4.43 11.01
CA VAL A 348 10.26 -4.01 11.79
C VAL A 348 8.98 -4.16 10.98
N ALA A 349 8.99 -3.81 9.68
CA ALA A 349 7.84 -3.94 8.80
C ALA A 349 7.37 -5.39 8.68
N GLU A 350 8.30 -6.34 8.46
CA GLU A 350 7.97 -7.76 8.41
C GLU A 350 7.40 -8.28 9.74
N LEU A 351 7.94 -7.82 10.88
CA LEU A 351 7.39 -8.16 12.18
C LEU A 351 5.96 -7.63 12.36
N GLN A 352 5.72 -6.38 11.97
CA GLN A 352 4.39 -5.77 12.06
C GLN A 352 3.39 -6.48 11.16
N GLU A 353 3.76 -6.82 9.92
CA GLU A 353 2.95 -7.59 8.98
C GLU A 353 2.54 -8.94 9.58
N GLN A 354 3.53 -9.70 10.08
CA GLN A 354 3.27 -11.02 10.64
C GLN A 354 2.38 -10.96 11.90
N VAL A 355 2.62 -10.01 12.82
CA VAL A 355 1.76 -9.84 14.00
C VAL A 355 0.34 -9.35 13.60
N ALA A 356 0.23 -8.53 12.58
CA ALA A 356 -1.05 -8.03 12.09
C ALA A 356 -1.98 -9.11 11.53
N ALA A 357 -1.44 -10.26 11.12
CA ALA A 357 -2.22 -11.39 10.63
C ALA A 357 -3.02 -12.11 11.74
N TYR A 358 -2.71 -11.84 13.01
CA TYR A 358 -3.30 -12.51 14.17
C TYR A 358 -4.33 -11.63 14.90
N ARG A 359 -5.14 -12.28 15.74
CA ARG A 359 -6.15 -11.65 16.61
C ARG A 359 -5.71 -11.69 18.07
N PRO A 360 -6.26 -10.83 18.94
CA PRO A 360 -6.12 -11.00 20.39
C PRO A 360 -6.63 -12.38 20.83
N GLY A 361 -5.86 -13.07 21.68
CA GLY A 361 -6.13 -14.43 22.09
C GLY A 361 -5.38 -15.51 21.30
N ASP A 362 -4.89 -15.21 20.10
CA ASP A 362 -4.09 -16.15 19.32
C ASP A 362 -2.75 -16.43 20.00
N ASN A 363 -2.28 -17.66 19.85
CA ASN A 363 -0.97 -18.10 20.32
C ASN A 363 -0.01 -18.18 19.13
N ILE A 364 1.15 -17.55 19.27
CA ILE A 364 2.22 -17.57 18.28
C ILE A 364 3.54 -17.98 18.93
N ASN A 365 4.43 -18.52 18.12
CA ASN A 365 5.82 -18.78 18.54
C ASN A 365 6.67 -17.61 18.06
N VAL A 366 7.30 -16.90 18.99
CA VAL A 366 8.24 -15.81 18.70
C VAL A 366 9.64 -16.31 18.94
N THR A 367 10.45 -16.38 17.88
CA THR A 367 11.87 -16.74 18.01
C THR A 367 12.68 -15.46 18.15
N VAL A 368 13.40 -15.37 19.25
CA VAL A 368 14.31 -14.26 19.53
C VAL A 368 15.75 -14.73 19.52
N ASN A 369 16.65 -13.90 19.02
CA ASN A 369 18.10 -14.07 19.25
C ASN A 369 18.46 -13.27 20.50
N ARG A 370 18.81 -14.00 21.56
CA ARG A 370 19.27 -13.47 22.85
C ARG A 370 20.70 -13.89 23.09
N SER A 371 21.63 -12.95 23.14
CA SER A 371 23.08 -13.23 23.34
C SER A 371 23.62 -14.27 22.33
N ASN A 372 23.27 -14.13 21.06
CA ASN A 372 23.63 -15.00 19.92
C ASN A 372 23.09 -16.45 20.03
N LYS A 373 22.02 -16.68 20.80
CA LYS A 373 21.28 -17.94 20.83
C LYS A 373 19.83 -17.71 20.46
N GLU A 374 19.31 -18.51 19.55
CA GLU A 374 17.88 -18.50 19.24
C GLU A 374 17.08 -19.20 20.34
N ILE A 375 16.04 -18.54 20.81
CA ILE A 375 15.10 -19.02 21.83
C ILE A 375 13.69 -18.80 21.29
N THR A 376 12.89 -19.85 21.25
CA THR A 376 11.49 -19.74 20.85
C THR A 376 10.60 -19.63 22.09
N LEU A 377 9.79 -18.58 22.12
CA LEU A 377 8.86 -18.25 23.19
C LEU A 377 7.43 -18.36 22.69
N ARG A 378 6.56 -19.03 23.43
CA ARG A 378 5.13 -19.05 23.12
C ARG A 378 4.48 -17.80 23.69
N VAL A 379 3.79 -17.05 22.84
CA VAL A 379 3.19 -15.77 23.16
C VAL A 379 1.69 -15.82 22.89
N THR A 380 0.87 -15.50 23.91
CA THR A 380 -0.55 -15.23 23.73
C THR A 380 -0.72 -13.74 23.45
N LEU A 381 -1.23 -13.40 22.27
CA LEU A 381 -1.38 -12.02 21.85
C LEU A 381 -2.54 -11.33 22.58
N LYS A 382 -2.36 -10.07 22.93
CA LYS A 382 -3.34 -9.21 23.58
C LYS A 382 -3.70 -8.03 22.66
N ASN A 383 -4.83 -7.40 22.93
CA ASN A 383 -5.20 -6.14 22.29
C ASN A 383 -4.51 -4.94 22.97
N SER A 384 -4.76 -3.73 22.47
CA SER A 384 -4.22 -2.48 23.06
C SER A 384 -4.71 -2.20 24.48
N SER A 385 -5.82 -2.79 24.89
CA SER A 385 -6.34 -2.75 26.26
C SER A 385 -5.73 -3.83 27.17
N LYS A 386 -4.69 -4.53 26.68
CA LYS A 386 -3.90 -5.55 27.39
C LYS A 386 -4.70 -6.79 27.82
N ASN A 387 -5.75 -7.12 27.06
CA ASN A 387 -6.56 -8.32 27.23
C ASN A 387 -6.75 -9.05 25.90
N THR A 388 -7.39 -10.22 25.94
CA THR A 388 -7.62 -11.07 24.77
C THR A 388 -9.04 -10.91 24.18
N ASN A 389 -9.81 -9.92 24.63
CA ASN A 389 -11.19 -9.75 24.23
C ASN A 389 -11.27 -9.31 22.77
N ILE A 390 -12.20 -9.92 22.05
CA ILE A 390 -12.65 -9.52 20.72
C ILE A 390 -13.69 -8.42 20.88
N VAL A 391 -13.54 -7.35 20.11
CA VAL A 391 -14.43 -6.19 20.11
C VAL A 391 -15.28 -6.25 18.86
N LYS A 392 -16.60 -6.02 18.97
CA LYS A 392 -17.48 -5.84 17.81
C LYS A 392 -17.76 -4.35 17.62
N ALA A 393 -17.87 -3.91 16.37
CA ALA A 393 -18.42 -2.59 16.09
C ALA A 393 -19.79 -2.50 16.74
N VAL A 394 -20.02 -1.38 17.41
CA VAL A 394 -21.39 -1.10 17.89
C VAL A 394 -22.16 -0.67 16.66
N ASP A 395 -23.20 -1.41 16.34
CA ASP A 395 -24.16 -1.02 15.31
C ASP A 395 -24.79 0.31 15.77
N MET A 396 -24.50 1.40 15.07
CA MET A 396 -25.00 2.73 15.42
C MET A 396 -26.55 2.74 15.36
N ASP A 397 -27.14 1.93 14.48
CA ASP A 397 -28.60 1.73 14.42
C ASP A 397 -29.14 1.15 15.74
N ARG A 398 -28.36 0.28 16.40
CA ARG A 398 -28.73 -0.27 17.73
C ARG A 398 -28.53 0.72 18.86
N LEU A 399 -27.61 1.67 18.76
CA LEU A 399 -27.52 2.80 19.69
C LEU A 399 -28.78 3.65 19.60
N GLY A 400 -29.38 3.72 18.41
CA GLY A 400 -30.55 4.53 18.14
C GLY A 400 -30.29 6.01 18.35
N ALA A 401 -29.15 6.50 17.91
CA ALA A 401 -28.77 7.90 18.07
C ALA A 401 -27.88 8.38 16.92
N THR A 402 -28.07 9.63 16.53
CA THR A 402 -27.18 10.35 15.64
C THR A 402 -26.19 11.17 16.49
N LEU A 403 -24.91 11.02 16.22
CA LEU A 403 -23.84 11.71 16.92
C LEU A 403 -23.09 12.60 15.96
N GLU A 404 -22.79 13.84 16.40
CA GLU A 404 -22.00 14.81 15.64
C GLU A 404 -20.81 15.32 16.45
N PRO A 405 -19.65 15.59 15.83
CA PRO A 405 -18.55 16.27 16.51
C PRO A 405 -18.97 17.66 16.99
N LEU A 406 -18.55 18.06 18.18
CA LEU A 406 -18.81 19.40 18.68
C LEU A 406 -18.23 20.47 17.76
N SER A 407 -19.02 21.50 17.46
CA SER A 407 -18.55 22.69 16.73
C SER A 407 -17.40 23.39 17.47
N MET A 408 -16.53 24.08 16.74
CA MET A 408 -15.42 24.86 17.33
C MET A 408 -15.93 25.91 18.37
N GLN A 409 -17.05 26.55 18.09
CA GLN A 409 -17.67 27.52 19.03
C GLN A 409 -18.10 26.84 20.33
N THR A 410 -18.70 25.64 20.22
CA THR A 410 -19.13 24.88 21.41
C THR A 410 -17.94 24.37 22.20
N LYS A 411 -16.86 23.91 21.53
CA LYS A 411 -15.60 23.50 22.16
C LYS A 411 -14.97 24.63 22.96
N GLN A 412 -14.88 25.81 22.37
CA GLN A 412 -14.36 27.03 23.04
C GLN A 412 -15.21 27.43 24.23
N ARG A 413 -16.54 27.44 24.07
CA ARG A 413 -17.48 27.80 25.17
C ARG A 413 -17.40 26.85 26.34
N LEU A 414 -17.21 25.56 26.09
CA LEU A 414 -17.13 24.53 27.12
C LEU A 414 -15.70 24.26 27.61
N ASN A 415 -14.70 24.93 27.02
CA ASN A 415 -13.27 24.70 27.29
C ASN A 415 -12.86 23.23 27.16
N TYR A 416 -13.32 22.54 26.09
CA TYR A 416 -13.02 21.15 25.79
C TYR A 416 -12.48 20.99 24.36
N ASN A 417 -11.43 20.19 24.21
CA ASN A 417 -10.79 19.95 22.91
C ASN A 417 -11.44 18.80 22.08
N GLY A 418 -12.46 18.14 22.61
CA GLY A 418 -13.19 17.06 21.98
C GLY A 418 -14.63 17.00 22.45
N GLY A 419 -15.38 16.00 21.98
CA GLY A 419 -16.76 15.74 22.39
C GLY A 419 -17.65 15.47 21.20
N LEU A 420 -18.71 14.66 21.43
CA LEU A 420 -19.77 14.34 20.47
C LEU A 420 -21.09 14.86 21.00
N LEU A 421 -21.83 15.58 20.16
CA LEU A 421 -23.20 16.00 20.42
C LEU A 421 -24.15 14.87 20.01
N VAL A 422 -25.10 14.52 20.86
CA VAL A 422 -26.21 13.65 20.52
C VAL A 422 -27.27 14.50 19.82
N ASP A 423 -27.38 14.38 18.50
CA ASP A 423 -28.29 15.21 17.70
C ASP A 423 -29.71 14.61 17.64
N GLU A 424 -29.82 13.30 17.50
CA GLU A 424 -31.11 12.59 17.55
C GLU A 424 -31.03 11.33 18.40
N VAL A 425 -32.16 10.95 19.03
CA VAL A 425 -32.31 9.69 19.75
C VAL A 425 -33.64 9.04 19.36
N GLN A 426 -33.55 7.82 18.84
CA GLN A 426 -34.71 7.01 18.43
C GLN A 426 -35.38 6.34 19.64
N ARG A 427 -36.68 6.33 19.67
CA ARG A 427 -37.45 5.61 20.69
C ARG A 427 -37.12 4.12 20.66
N GLY A 428 -36.71 3.55 21.81
CA GLY A 428 -36.39 2.11 21.92
C GLY A 428 -34.90 1.79 21.66
N GLY A 429 -34.08 2.72 21.18
CA GLY A 429 -32.64 2.57 21.05
C GLY A 429 -31.92 2.46 22.40
N LEU A 430 -30.68 2.01 22.42
CA LEU A 430 -29.88 1.88 23.65
C LEU A 430 -29.70 3.21 24.37
N PHE A 431 -29.51 4.31 23.64
CA PHE A 431 -29.36 5.65 24.22
C PHE A 431 -30.63 6.10 24.93
N ALA A 432 -31.81 5.90 24.31
CA ALA A 432 -33.08 6.20 24.95
C ALA A 432 -33.29 5.38 26.25
N LYS A 433 -32.96 4.08 26.22
CA LYS A 433 -33.01 3.20 27.40
C LYS A 433 -32.01 3.58 28.49
N ALA A 434 -30.87 4.15 28.11
CA ALA A 434 -29.84 4.64 29.03
C ALA A 434 -30.13 6.06 29.56
N GLY A 435 -31.27 6.69 29.17
CA GLY A 435 -31.60 8.06 29.57
C GLY A 435 -30.80 9.13 28.87
N ILE A 436 -30.12 8.80 27.76
CA ILE A 436 -29.42 9.77 26.94
C ILE A 436 -30.41 10.34 25.92
N TYR A 437 -30.48 11.66 25.81
CA TYR A 437 -31.42 12.36 24.94
C TYR A 437 -30.72 13.40 24.05
N LYS A 438 -31.43 13.93 23.06
CA LYS A 438 -30.94 14.99 22.17
C LYS A 438 -30.37 16.14 22.98
N GLY A 439 -29.20 16.66 22.58
CA GLY A 439 -28.47 17.73 23.25
C GLY A 439 -27.44 17.23 24.29
N PHE A 440 -27.42 15.95 24.62
CA PHE A 440 -26.36 15.38 25.45
C PHE A 440 -25.00 15.55 24.77
N ILE A 441 -23.96 15.80 25.54
CA ILE A 441 -22.58 15.90 25.06
C ILE A 441 -21.75 14.78 25.70
N ILE A 442 -21.24 13.88 24.86
CA ILE A 442 -20.35 12.79 25.29
C ILE A 442 -18.93 13.31 25.22
N LEU A 443 -18.29 13.55 26.35
CA LEU A 443 -16.93 14.07 26.44
C LEU A 443 -15.90 12.96 26.51
N LYS A 444 -16.24 11.86 27.18
CA LYS A 444 -15.34 10.72 27.39
C LYS A 444 -16.10 9.41 27.36
N ILE A 445 -15.46 8.37 26.85
CA ILE A 445 -15.88 6.97 26.96
C ILE A 445 -14.72 6.19 27.59
N ASN A 446 -14.93 5.51 28.70
CA ASN A 446 -13.90 4.79 29.46
C ASN A 446 -12.68 5.68 29.76
N ASN A 447 -12.91 6.90 30.24
CA ASN A 447 -11.91 7.94 30.53
C ASN A 447 -11.10 8.45 29.34
N LYS A 448 -11.40 8.05 28.11
CA LYS A 448 -10.78 8.58 26.89
C LYS A 448 -11.66 9.65 26.30
N THR A 449 -11.07 10.80 25.97
CA THR A 449 -11.75 11.88 25.26
C THR A 449 -12.17 11.41 23.87
N VAL A 450 -13.43 11.66 23.49
CA VAL A 450 -13.95 11.38 22.15
C VAL A 450 -13.97 12.67 21.32
N SER A 451 -13.58 12.59 20.05
CA SER A 451 -13.53 13.74 19.15
C SER A 451 -14.15 13.47 17.77
N SER A 452 -14.43 12.21 17.46
CA SER A 452 -15.08 11.77 16.23
C SER A 452 -16.05 10.62 16.50
N VAL A 453 -16.96 10.38 15.56
CA VAL A 453 -17.92 9.27 15.57
C VAL A 453 -17.28 7.96 15.05
N LYS A 454 -16.07 8.08 14.53
CA LYS A 454 -15.26 6.96 14.00
C LYS A 454 -14.42 6.29 15.06
#